data_c205de23a7a5f608edd5648c9208019c
#
_entry.id   c205de23a7a5f608edd5648c9208019c
#
_cell.length_a   1.000
_cell.length_b   1.000
_cell.length_c   1.000
_cell.angle_alpha   90.00
_cell.angle_beta   90.00
_cell.angle_gamma   90.00
#
_symmetry.space_group_name_H-M   'P 1'
#
loop_
_entity.id
_entity.type
_entity.pdbx_description
1 polymer ?
#
loop_
_entity_poly.entity_id
_entity_poly.type
_entity_poly.pdbx_seq_one_letter_code
_entity_poly.pdbx_strand_id
1 'polypeptide(L)'
;MSESSAPGGIRHLELLGVYTNDHLAAATGGIELVCRMLGRHRGTAFEPRLAELLAELREERAALESTMQTLGIPVRQYKQIATWVGEKLSRAKLNGHLLSRSPLSDLVEFEFIATAVLAKRAGFETLREAAATEGRIDAALYDRLIAQADKQHSWLADARREVAARVFGGDPGAADDAAAT
;
A
#
# COMPACT_ATOMS: atom_id res chain seq x y z
N MET A 1 -27.51 -32.56 29.86
CA MET A 1 -26.74 -32.39 28.62
C MET A 1 -26.24 -30.95 28.65
N SER A 2 -25.01 -30.80 29.11
CA SER A 2 -24.38 -29.45 29.24
C SER A 2 -23.67 -29.13 27.93
N GLU A 3 -24.18 -28.16 27.20
CA GLU A 3 -23.45 -27.57 26.07
C GLU A 3 -22.23 -26.81 26.62
N SER A 4 -21.08 -27.41 26.42
CA SER A 4 -19.79 -26.75 26.64
C SER A 4 -19.63 -25.63 25.62
N SER A 5 -19.90 -24.41 26.08
CA SER A 5 -19.55 -23.19 25.30
C SER A 5 -18.04 -23.15 25.10
N ALA A 6 -17.57 -23.42 23.90
CA ALA A 6 -16.19 -23.18 23.53
C ALA A 6 -15.90 -21.68 23.65
N PRO A 7 -14.70 -21.25 24.15
CA PRO A 7 -14.34 -19.85 24.29
C PRO A 7 -14.34 -19.17 22.93
N GLY A 8 -14.93 -17.98 22.89
CA GLY A 8 -15.26 -17.19 21.72
C GLY A 8 -14.16 -17.10 20.66
N GLY A 9 -14.36 -17.82 19.57
CA GLY A 9 -13.62 -17.63 18.32
C GLY A 9 -14.42 -16.74 17.37
N ILE A 10 -13.75 -16.21 16.33
CA ILE A 10 -14.39 -15.40 15.29
C ILE A 10 -15.53 -16.21 14.67
N ARG A 11 -16.75 -15.68 14.78
CA ARG A 11 -17.98 -16.33 14.32
C ARG A 11 -18.00 -16.59 12.79
N HIS A 12 -17.15 -15.89 12.02
CA HIS A 12 -17.05 -15.96 10.57
C HIS A 12 -15.59 -16.03 10.09
N LEU A 13 -14.86 -17.05 10.53
CA LEU A 13 -13.46 -17.23 10.16
C LEU A 13 -13.25 -17.34 8.63
N GLU A 14 -14.22 -17.89 7.91
CA GLU A 14 -14.18 -17.96 6.44
C GLU A 14 -14.20 -16.58 5.80
N LEU A 15 -15.05 -15.66 6.29
CA LEU A 15 -15.09 -14.27 5.79
C LEU A 15 -13.79 -13.53 6.11
N LEU A 16 -13.23 -13.73 7.30
CA LEU A 16 -11.92 -13.20 7.64
C LEU A 16 -10.84 -13.76 6.71
N GLY A 17 -10.96 -15.05 6.34
CA GLY A 17 -10.06 -15.69 5.39
C GLY A 17 -10.10 -15.07 3.99
N VAL A 18 -11.28 -14.72 3.48
CA VAL A 18 -11.41 -13.96 2.22
C VAL A 18 -10.78 -12.59 2.36
N TYR A 19 -11.17 -11.85 3.40
CA TYR A 19 -10.71 -10.49 3.67
C TYR A 19 -9.18 -10.38 3.77
N THR A 20 -8.55 -11.25 4.57
CA THR A 20 -7.09 -11.24 4.75
C THR A 20 -6.33 -11.66 3.49
N ASN A 21 -6.87 -12.61 2.71
CA ASN A 21 -6.28 -12.97 1.42
C ASN A 21 -6.34 -11.82 0.40
N ASP A 22 -7.43 -11.05 0.36
CA ASP A 22 -7.55 -9.87 -0.51
C ASP A 22 -6.52 -8.79 -0.12
N HIS A 23 -6.35 -8.55 1.18
CA HIS A 23 -5.31 -7.64 1.68
C HIS A 23 -3.88 -8.14 1.38
N LEU A 24 -3.63 -9.45 1.50
CA LEU A 24 -2.33 -10.04 1.18
C LEU A 24 -1.98 -9.89 -0.32
N ALA A 25 -2.98 -10.07 -1.18
CA ALA A 25 -2.82 -9.86 -2.61
C ALA A 25 -2.57 -8.38 -2.96
N ALA A 26 -3.29 -7.45 -2.31
CA ALA A 26 -3.06 -6.01 -2.45
C ALA A 26 -1.66 -5.60 -1.95
N ALA A 27 -1.19 -6.18 -0.83
CA ALA A 27 0.16 -5.97 -0.31
C ALA A 27 1.23 -6.38 -1.32
N THR A 28 1.05 -7.51 -2.01
CA THR A 28 1.96 -7.96 -3.07
C THR A 28 2.05 -6.93 -4.20
N GLY A 29 0.91 -6.43 -4.69
CA GLY A 29 0.88 -5.38 -5.72
C GLY A 29 1.51 -4.07 -5.26
N GLY A 30 1.32 -3.68 -4.01
CA GLY A 30 1.96 -2.51 -3.40
C GLY A 30 3.48 -2.62 -3.34
N ILE A 31 4.00 -3.77 -2.90
CA ILE A 31 5.44 -4.08 -2.87
C ILE A 31 6.04 -4.00 -4.28
N GLU A 32 5.40 -4.59 -5.28
CA GLU A 32 5.86 -4.52 -6.67
C GLU A 32 5.88 -3.09 -7.21
N LEU A 33 4.87 -2.28 -6.89
CA LEU A 33 4.82 -0.87 -7.28
C LEU A 33 5.97 -0.09 -6.65
N VAL A 34 6.16 -0.19 -5.32
CA VAL A 34 7.23 0.53 -4.62
C VAL A 34 8.61 0.07 -5.08
N CYS A 35 8.80 -1.22 -5.38
CA CYS A 35 10.03 -1.73 -5.97
C CYS A 35 10.35 -1.06 -7.32
N ARG A 36 9.35 -0.88 -8.19
CA ARG A 36 9.51 -0.15 -9.47
C ARG A 36 9.78 1.35 -9.24
N MET A 37 9.06 1.98 -8.31
CA MET A 37 9.30 3.39 -7.95
C MET A 37 10.72 3.59 -7.45
N LEU A 38 11.20 2.73 -6.54
CA LEU A 38 12.57 2.78 -6.01
C LEU A 38 13.62 2.67 -7.12
N GLY A 39 13.42 1.75 -8.09
CA GLY A 39 14.32 1.61 -9.24
C GLY A 39 14.41 2.88 -10.10
N ARG A 40 13.32 3.65 -10.17
CA ARG A 40 13.23 4.87 -10.97
C ARG A 40 13.73 6.12 -10.25
N HIS A 41 13.58 6.16 -8.93
CA HIS A 41 13.97 7.31 -8.11
C HIS A 41 15.39 7.20 -7.54
N ARG A 42 16.24 6.32 -8.12
CA ARG A 42 17.65 6.20 -7.74
C ARG A 42 18.37 7.55 -7.89
N GLY A 43 19.14 7.92 -6.88
CA GLY A 43 19.86 9.19 -6.82
C GLY A 43 18.98 10.41 -6.54
N THR A 44 17.68 10.25 -6.31
CA THR A 44 16.78 11.33 -5.90
C THR A 44 16.57 11.38 -4.39
N ALA A 45 16.03 12.50 -3.89
CA ALA A 45 15.67 12.64 -2.48
C ALA A 45 14.60 11.62 -2.00
N PHE A 46 13.87 10.99 -2.91
CA PHE A 46 12.86 9.97 -2.59
C PHE A 46 13.46 8.58 -2.35
N GLU A 47 14.66 8.29 -2.86
CA GLU A 47 15.24 6.93 -2.81
C GLU A 47 15.31 6.35 -1.39
N PRO A 48 15.87 7.03 -0.37
CA PRO A 48 16.00 6.45 0.98
C PRO A 48 14.65 6.09 1.58
N ARG A 49 13.65 6.97 1.42
CA ARG A 49 12.32 6.78 1.99
C ARG A 49 11.51 5.70 1.25
N LEU A 50 11.70 5.56 -0.07
CA LEU A 50 11.12 4.46 -0.84
C LEU A 50 11.75 3.11 -0.46
N ALA A 51 13.05 3.07 -0.17
CA ALA A 51 13.73 1.86 0.29
C ALA A 51 13.22 1.43 1.68
N GLU A 52 13.06 2.38 2.62
CA GLU A 52 12.46 2.15 3.93
C GLU A 52 11.03 1.62 3.79
N LEU A 53 10.18 2.30 3.03
CA LEU A 53 8.80 1.88 2.76
C LEU A 53 8.74 0.46 2.19
N LEU A 54 9.63 0.12 1.26
CA LEU A 54 9.69 -1.22 0.67
C LEU A 54 10.01 -2.30 1.71
N ALA A 55 10.94 -2.03 2.62
CA ALA A 55 11.28 -2.94 3.71
C ALA A 55 10.09 -3.13 4.66
N GLU A 56 9.49 -2.02 5.10
CA GLU A 56 8.31 -2.03 5.98
C GLU A 56 7.13 -2.79 5.38
N LEU A 57 6.80 -2.57 4.10
CA LEU A 57 5.71 -3.28 3.41
C LEU A 57 5.94 -4.80 3.36
N ARG A 58 7.19 -5.26 3.24
CA ARG A 58 7.53 -6.68 3.27
C ARG A 58 7.36 -7.28 4.66
N GLU A 59 7.76 -6.56 5.71
CA GLU A 59 7.58 -6.97 7.09
C GLU A 59 6.09 -7.04 7.47
N GLU A 60 5.31 -6.05 7.09
CA GLU A 60 3.86 -5.99 7.30
C GLU A 60 3.13 -7.13 6.60
N ARG A 61 3.54 -7.45 5.36
CA ARG A 61 3.00 -8.60 4.63
C ARG A 61 3.31 -9.91 5.36
N ALA A 62 4.54 -10.08 5.85
CA ALA A 62 4.93 -11.26 6.61
C ALA A 62 4.16 -11.35 7.94
N ALA A 63 3.90 -10.24 8.63
CA ALA A 63 3.09 -10.18 9.84
C ALA A 63 1.64 -10.63 9.58
N LEU A 64 1.03 -10.19 8.47
CA LEU A 64 -0.30 -10.64 8.06
C LEU A 64 -0.32 -12.15 7.76
N GLU A 65 0.66 -12.67 7.02
CA GLU A 65 0.80 -14.12 6.76
C GLU A 65 0.94 -14.93 8.06
N SER A 66 1.74 -14.45 9.02
CA SER A 66 1.91 -15.09 10.32
C SER A 66 0.59 -15.12 11.10
N THR A 67 -0.18 -14.03 11.10
CA THR A 67 -1.51 -14.00 11.73
C THR A 67 -2.46 -15.00 11.06
N MET A 68 -2.48 -15.06 9.73
CA MET A 68 -3.30 -16.04 9.00
C MET A 68 -2.93 -17.48 9.36
N GLN A 69 -1.63 -17.78 9.44
CA GLN A 69 -1.15 -19.12 9.86
C GLN A 69 -1.62 -19.47 11.27
N THR A 70 -1.50 -18.54 12.22
CA THR A 70 -1.95 -18.71 13.62
C THR A 70 -3.45 -18.99 13.69
N LEU A 71 -4.23 -18.39 12.81
CA LEU A 71 -5.68 -18.60 12.71
C LEU A 71 -6.07 -19.85 11.92
N GLY A 72 -5.12 -20.54 11.29
CA GLY A 72 -5.40 -21.67 10.39
C GLY A 72 -6.04 -21.25 9.06
N ILE A 73 -5.88 -19.99 8.65
CA ILE A 73 -6.40 -19.45 7.40
C ILE A 73 -5.39 -19.78 6.28
N PRO A 74 -5.78 -20.54 5.24
CA PRO A 74 -4.88 -20.84 4.14
C PRO A 74 -4.60 -19.60 3.28
N VAL A 75 -3.32 -19.39 2.95
CA VAL A 75 -2.91 -18.39 1.97
C VAL A 75 -3.29 -18.85 0.57
N ARG A 76 -4.14 -18.09 -0.11
CA ARG A 76 -4.55 -18.37 -1.50
C ARG A 76 -3.60 -17.63 -2.44
N GLN A 77 -3.03 -18.35 -3.41
CA GLN A 77 -2.19 -17.71 -4.44
C GLN A 77 -3.08 -17.06 -5.51
N TYR A 78 -3.41 -15.79 -5.33
CA TYR A 78 -4.14 -15.01 -6.33
C TYR A 78 -3.18 -14.46 -7.39
N LYS A 79 -2.88 -15.24 -8.41
CA LYS A 79 -2.12 -14.77 -9.59
C LYS A 79 -2.84 -13.65 -10.37
N GLN A 80 -4.13 -13.43 -10.11
CA GLN A 80 -4.99 -12.53 -10.90
C GLN A 80 -5.02 -11.08 -10.40
N ILE A 81 -4.70 -10.80 -9.13
CA ILE A 81 -4.80 -9.43 -8.58
C ILE A 81 -3.61 -8.57 -8.98
N ALA A 82 -2.42 -9.15 -9.12
CA ALA A 82 -1.27 -8.46 -9.71
C ALA A 82 -1.56 -7.95 -11.13
N THR A 83 -2.37 -8.68 -11.89
CA THR A 83 -2.82 -8.30 -13.24
C THR A 83 -3.77 -7.09 -13.19
N TRP A 84 -4.66 -7.01 -12.22
CA TRP A 84 -5.64 -5.91 -12.12
C TRP A 84 -5.00 -4.57 -11.71
N VAL A 85 -4.06 -4.58 -10.75
CA VAL A 85 -3.27 -3.39 -10.38
C VAL A 85 -2.38 -2.96 -11.56
N GLY A 86 -1.74 -3.92 -12.22
CA GLY A 86 -0.93 -3.68 -13.42
C GLY A 86 -1.76 -3.12 -14.58
N GLU A 87 -2.98 -3.59 -14.79
CA GLU A 87 -3.88 -3.11 -15.85
C GLU A 87 -4.39 -1.68 -15.57
N LYS A 88 -4.76 -1.34 -14.33
CA LYS A 88 -5.15 0.04 -13.99
C LYS A 88 -3.99 1.03 -14.14
N LEU A 89 -2.78 0.63 -13.73
CA LEU A 89 -1.58 1.44 -13.93
C LEU A 89 -1.16 1.53 -15.42
N SER A 90 -1.40 0.45 -16.21
CA SER A 90 -1.21 0.46 -17.67
C SER A 90 -2.17 1.41 -18.38
N ARG A 91 -3.42 1.49 -17.95
CA ARG A 91 -4.43 2.40 -18.55
C ARG A 91 -4.09 3.87 -18.29
N ALA A 92 -3.46 4.19 -17.16
CA ALA A 92 -2.91 5.53 -16.94
C ALA A 92 -1.77 5.88 -17.90
N LYS A 93 -1.07 4.88 -18.49
CA LYS A 93 -0.05 5.05 -19.54
C LYS A 93 -0.61 5.31 -20.95
N LEU A 94 -1.90 5.03 -21.20
CA LEU A 94 -2.50 5.10 -22.54
C LEU A 94 -2.92 6.51 -22.97
N ASN A 95 -2.69 7.55 -22.17
CA ASN A 95 -2.94 8.94 -22.56
C ASN A 95 -1.78 9.53 -23.41
N GLY A 96 -1.52 8.93 -24.56
CA GLY A 96 -1.00 9.63 -25.74
C GLY A 96 0.52 9.72 -25.92
N HIS A 97 1.38 9.20 -25.04
CA HIS A 97 2.84 9.23 -25.26
C HIS A 97 3.47 7.83 -25.12
N LEU A 98 3.59 7.14 -26.25
CA LEU A 98 4.17 5.78 -26.34
C LEU A 98 5.69 5.70 -26.14
N LEU A 99 6.41 6.83 -26.04
CA LEU A 99 7.88 6.87 -26.06
C LEU A 99 8.56 7.78 -25.03
N SER A 100 7.83 8.65 -24.33
CA SER A 100 8.39 9.43 -23.22
C SER A 100 7.49 9.28 -21.99
N ARG A 101 8.12 8.96 -20.86
CA ARG A 101 7.43 8.89 -19.57
C ARG A 101 6.87 10.25 -19.20
N SER A 102 5.55 10.37 -19.06
CA SER A 102 4.92 11.59 -18.59
C SER A 102 5.33 11.88 -17.15
N PRO A 103 5.71 13.13 -16.78
CA PRO A 103 5.89 13.53 -15.37
C PRO A 103 4.68 13.20 -14.50
N LEU A 104 3.48 13.15 -15.09
CA LEU A 104 2.24 12.75 -14.43
C LEU A 104 2.27 11.32 -13.90
N SER A 105 3.09 10.43 -14.50
CA SER A 105 3.18 9.04 -14.04
C SER A 105 3.69 8.91 -12.60
N ASP A 106 4.63 9.75 -12.19
CA ASP A 106 5.15 9.76 -10.83
C ASP A 106 4.09 10.24 -9.85
N LEU A 107 3.36 11.31 -10.20
CA LEU A 107 2.26 11.80 -9.36
C LEU A 107 1.21 10.72 -9.12
N VAL A 108 0.75 10.06 -10.19
CA VAL A 108 -0.27 8.98 -10.10
C VAL A 108 0.23 7.80 -9.26
N GLU A 109 1.51 7.43 -9.35
CA GLU A 109 2.08 6.35 -8.54
C GLU A 109 2.15 6.72 -7.06
N PHE A 110 2.58 7.94 -6.71
CA PHE A 110 2.54 8.42 -5.32
C PHE A 110 1.11 8.54 -4.78
N GLU A 111 0.15 8.97 -5.58
CA GLU A 111 -1.28 9.00 -5.20
C GLU A 111 -1.82 7.59 -4.93
N PHE A 112 -1.50 6.64 -5.82
CA PHE A 112 -1.96 5.27 -5.69
C PHE A 112 -1.41 4.61 -4.43
N ILE A 113 -0.09 4.72 -4.18
CA ILE A 113 0.52 4.07 -3.00
C ILE A 113 0.06 4.74 -1.70
N ALA A 114 -0.15 6.06 -1.67
CA ALA A 114 -0.71 6.75 -0.51
C ALA A 114 -2.12 6.24 -0.17
N THR A 115 -2.97 6.07 -1.19
CA THR A 115 -4.31 5.50 -1.03
C THR A 115 -4.27 4.04 -0.58
N ALA A 116 -3.35 3.24 -1.13
CA ALA A 116 -3.17 1.84 -0.75
C ALA A 116 -2.72 1.69 0.71
N VAL A 117 -1.89 2.59 1.21
CA VAL A 117 -1.47 2.63 2.63
C VAL A 117 -2.66 2.93 3.54
N LEU A 118 -3.57 3.83 3.18
CA LEU A 118 -4.81 4.06 3.95
C LEU A 118 -5.71 2.82 3.97
N ALA A 119 -5.89 2.16 2.83
CA ALA A 119 -6.66 0.92 2.77
C ALA A 119 -6.04 -0.20 3.62
N LYS A 120 -4.71 -0.34 3.59
CA LYS A 120 -3.97 -1.27 4.43
C LYS A 120 -4.15 -0.95 5.93
N ARG A 121 -4.04 0.33 6.31
CA ARG A 121 -4.26 0.80 7.67
C ARG A 121 -5.65 0.38 8.19
N ALA A 122 -6.70 0.60 7.40
CA ALA A 122 -8.05 0.16 7.75
C ALA A 122 -8.13 -1.38 7.91
N GLY A 123 -7.36 -2.13 7.11
CA GLY A 123 -7.21 -3.58 7.28
C GLY A 123 -6.60 -3.97 8.62
N PHE A 124 -5.58 -3.25 9.06
CA PHE A 124 -4.96 -3.45 10.37
C PHE A 124 -5.91 -3.09 11.53
N GLU A 125 -6.70 -2.01 11.40
CA GLU A 125 -7.74 -1.67 12.36
C GLU A 125 -8.78 -2.79 12.50
N THR A 126 -9.23 -3.36 11.38
CA THR A 126 -10.16 -4.50 11.37
C THR A 126 -9.58 -5.70 12.11
N LEU A 127 -8.30 -6.04 11.91
CA LEU A 127 -7.64 -7.15 12.60
C LEU A 127 -7.42 -6.84 14.08
N ARG A 128 -7.12 -5.60 14.42
CA ARG A 128 -7.02 -5.13 15.80
C ARG A 128 -8.35 -5.26 16.54
N GLU A 129 -9.47 -4.89 15.91
CA GLU A 129 -10.80 -5.08 16.47
C GLU A 129 -11.15 -6.57 16.63
N ALA A 130 -10.80 -7.41 15.66
CA ALA A 130 -11.00 -8.85 15.73
C ALA A 130 -10.25 -9.49 16.91
N ALA A 131 -9.13 -8.94 17.34
CA ALA A 131 -8.37 -9.39 18.50
C ALA A 131 -9.17 -9.33 19.81
N ALA A 132 -10.21 -8.50 19.90
CA ALA A 132 -11.08 -8.42 21.08
C ALA A 132 -11.86 -9.73 21.34
N THR A 133 -12.11 -10.52 20.28
CA THR A 133 -12.85 -11.79 20.35
C THR A 133 -12.01 -13.00 19.98
N GLU A 134 -10.83 -12.79 19.40
CA GLU A 134 -9.92 -13.83 18.95
C GLU A 134 -8.53 -13.64 19.58
N GLY A 135 -8.33 -14.25 20.73
CA GLY A 135 -7.09 -14.11 21.53
C GLY A 135 -5.80 -14.59 20.85
N ARG A 136 -5.90 -15.25 19.68
CA ARG A 136 -4.73 -15.63 18.88
C ARG A 136 -4.19 -14.48 18.03
N ILE A 137 -4.94 -13.37 17.89
CA ILE A 137 -4.49 -12.17 17.19
C ILE A 137 -3.77 -11.25 18.19
N ASP A 138 -2.54 -10.89 17.90
CA ASP A 138 -1.77 -9.93 18.71
C ASP A 138 -2.25 -8.48 18.44
N ALA A 139 -3.10 -7.95 19.31
CA ALA A 139 -3.60 -6.57 19.22
C ALA A 139 -2.45 -5.54 19.24
N ALA A 140 -1.42 -5.76 20.06
CA ALA A 140 -0.29 -4.83 20.17
C ALA A 140 0.56 -4.78 18.89
N LEU A 141 0.64 -5.89 18.14
CA LEU A 141 1.23 -5.89 16.81
C LEU A 141 0.48 -4.93 15.88
N TYR A 142 -0.85 -5.04 15.84
CA TYR A 142 -1.67 -4.20 14.95
C TYR A 142 -1.69 -2.74 15.38
N ASP A 143 -1.63 -2.41 16.67
CA ASP A 143 -1.45 -1.03 17.15
C ASP A 143 -0.14 -0.42 16.58
N ARG A 144 0.96 -1.19 16.55
CA ARG A 144 2.24 -0.74 15.95
C ARG A 144 2.14 -0.58 14.43
N LEU A 145 1.49 -1.52 13.74
CA LEU A 145 1.34 -1.48 12.28
C LEU A 145 0.43 -0.32 11.83
N ILE A 146 -0.60 0.02 12.61
CA ILE A 146 -1.44 1.21 12.38
C ILE A 146 -0.61 2.49 12.50
N ALA A 147 0.15 2.62 13.58
CA ALA A 147 1.02 3.78 13.79
C ALA A 147 2.11 3.91 12.70
N GLN A 148 2.64 2.80 12.20
CA GLN A 148 3.58 2.77 11.08
C GLN A 148 2.90 3.23 9.78
N ALA A 149 1.70 2.75 9.49
CA ALA A 149 0.93 3.15 8.31
C ALA A 149 0.61 4.66 8.33
N ASP A 150 0.33 5.26 9.50
CA ASP A 150 0.13 6.70 9.64
C ASP A 150 1.39 7.50 9.25
N LYS A 151 2.57 7.07 9.69
CA LYS A 151 3.85 7.68 9.31
C LYS A 151 4.14 7.55 7.81
N GLN A 152 3.89 6.37 7.25
CA GLN A 152 4.05 6.12 5.82
C GLN A 152 3.13 7.03 5.00
N HIS A 153 1.85 7.11 5.38
CA HIS A 153 0.88 7.97 4.69
C HIS A 153 1.26 9.44 4.76
N SER A 154 1.68 9.94 5.92
CA SER A 154 2.12 11.33 6.09
C SER A 154 3.25 11.68 5.13
N TRP A 155 4.30 10.86 5.08
CA TRP A 155 5.41 11.06 4.17
C TRP A 155 4.98 10.98 2.70
N LEU A 156 4.16 9.99 2.33
CA LEU A 156 3.67 9.84 0.95
C LEU A 156 2.82 11.03 0.51
N ALA A 157 2.03 11.61 1.41
CA ALA A 157 1.25 12.82 1.15
C ALA A 157 2.17 14.03 0.88
N ASP A 158 3.28 14.15 1.60
CA ASP A 158 4.29 15.20 1.38
C ASP A 158 4.99 14.99 0.03
N ALA A 159 5.47 13.78 -0.24
CA ALA A 159 6.12 13.42 -1.50
C ALA A 159 5.20 13.67 -2.71
N ARG A 160 3.91 13.30 -2.60
CA ARG A 160 2.91 13.58 -3.63
C ARG A 160 2.77 15.07 -3.90
N ARG A 161 2.72 15.92 -2.85
CA ARG A 161 2.64 17.39 -3.00
C ARG A 161 3.88 17.95 -3.72
N GLU A 162 5.06 17.46 -3.35
CA GLU A 162 6.31 17.85 -4.00
C GLU A 162 6.31 17.46 -5.49
N VAL A 163 5.88 16.24 -5.82
CA VAL A 163 5.77 15.79 -7.22
C VAL A 163 4.73 16.62 -7.97
N ALA A 164 3.57 16.91 -7.38
CA ALA A 164 2.53 17.74 -7.99
C ALA A 164 3.07 19.16 -8.31
N ALA A 165 3.82 19.76 -7.38
CA ALA A 165 4.44 21.06 -7.60
C ALA A 165 5.45 21.04 -8.77
N ARG A 166 6.21 19.95 -8.93
CA ARG A 166 7.11 19.79 -10.08
C ARG A 166 6.37 19.57 -11.41
N VAL A 167 5.21 18.89 -11.37
CA VAL A 167 4.43 18.58 -12.58
C VAL A 167 3.65 19.80 -13.09
N PHE A 168 3.09 20.59 -12.17
CA PHE A 168 2.17 21.68 -12.49
C PHE A 168 2.73 23.08 -12.16
N GLY A 169 3.81 23.17 -11.37
CA GLY A 169 4.52 24.40 -11.12
C GLY A 169 5.31 24.77 -12.39
N GLY A 170 4.92 25.87 -13.05
CA GLY A 170 5.70 26.39 -14.17
C GLY A 170 7.13 26.66 -13.75
N ASP A 171 8.08 26.40 -14.64
CA ASP A 171 9.47 26.78 -14.45
C ASP A 171 9.54 28.33 -14.31
N PRO A 172 9.97 28.87 -13.15
CA PRO A 172 10.06 30.32 -12.98
C PRO A 172 11.00 30.99 -13.99
N GLY A 173 11.83 30.20 -14.74
CA GLY A 173 12.70 30.71 -15.81
C GLY A 173 12.05 30.84 -17.18
N ALA A 174 10.87 30.25 -17.43
CA ALA A 174 10.23 30.30 -18.73
C ALA A 174 9.40 31.58 -18.99
N ALA A 175 9.18 32.41 -17.98
CA ALA A 175 8.41 33.66 -18.11
C ALA A 175 9.23 34.86 -18.65
N ASP A 176 10.56 34.82 -18.53
CA ASP A 176 11.41 35.93 -18.96
C ASP A 176 11.80 35.91 -20.45
N ASP A 177 11.74 34.74 -21.13
CA ASP A 177 12.08 34.62 -22.56
C ASP A 177 10.92 35.04 -23.51
N ALA A 178 9.68 35.10 -23.03
CA ALA A 178 8.52 35.50 -23.81
C ALA A 178 8.30 37.03 -23.83
N ALA A 179 8.98 37.79 -22.96
CA ALA A 179 8.89 39.25 -22.90
C ALA A 179 10.01 39.97 -23.67
N ALA A 180 10.95 39.22 -24.28
CA ALA A 180 12.11 39.76 -24.99
C ALA A 180 12.05 39.61 -26.54
N THR A 181 10.85 39.28 -27.08
CA THR A 181 10.61 39.26 -28.54
C THR A 181 9.40 40.10 -28.87
#